data_d15a9845adaa55c29e5e5b350d46bb0e
#
_entry.id   d15a9845adaa55c29e5e5b350d46bb0e
#
_cell.length_a   1.000
_cell.length_b   1.000
_cell.length_c   1.000
_cell.angle_alpha   90.00
_cell.angle_beta   90.00
_cell.angle_gamma   90.00
#
_symmetry.space_group_name_H-M   'P 1'
#
loop_
_entity.id
_entity.type
_entity.pdbx_description
1 polymer ?
#
loop_
_entity_poly.entity_id
_entity_poly.type
_entity_poly.pdbx_seq_one_letter_code
_entity_poly.pdbx_strand_id
1 'polypeptide(L)'
;MNDAKAIVRNSSLGITAELGWSRDTLPLLAEWKSMASGDYVLGLEPSNCYVMGRSAERANGTLKVIGPFEKINMSMKLEFKDL
;
A
#
# COMPACT_ATOMS: atom_id res chain seq x y z
N MET A 1 9.02 14.93 -6.04
CA MET A 1 8.12 13.78 -6.03
C MET A 1 8.23 13.03 -4.71
N ASN A 2 7.10 12.63 -4.13
CA ASN A 2 7.06 11.93 -2.86
C ASN A 2 6.94 10.43 -3.09
N ASP A 3 8.02 9.80 -3.51
CA ASP A 3 8.02 8.37 -3.73
C ASP A 3 8.30 7.65 -2.42
N ALA A 4 7.55 6.58 -2.19
CA ALA A 4 7.72 5.70 -1.04
C ALA A 4 8.04 4.30 -1.51
N LYS A 5 8.69 3.53 -0.64
CA LYS A 5 9.10 2.17 -0.95
C LYS A 5 8.97 1.30 0.29
N ALA A 6 8.37 0.13 0.13
CA ALA A 6 8.36 -0.92 1.15
C ALA A 6 9.22 -2.07 0.66
N ILE A 7 10.04 -2.61 1.55
CA ILE A 7 10.97 -3.69 1.21
C ILE A 7 10.71 -4.87 2.14
N VAL A 8 10.52 -6.04 1.54
CA VAL A 8 10.37 -7.30 2.26
C VAL A 8 11.51 -8.22 1.86
N ARG A 9 12.23 -8.73 2.85
CA ARG A 9 13.36 -9.64 2.63
C ARG A 9 13.07 -11.00 3.23
N ASN A 10 13.42 -12.02 2.50
CA ASN A 10 13.38 -13.39 3.00
C ASN A 10 14.74 -14.02 2.76
N SER A 11 15.56 -14.12 3.81
CA SER A 11 16.91 -14.64 3.70
C SER A 11 16.93 -16.14 3.42
N SER A 12 15.92 -16.87 3.88
CA SER A 12 15.83 -18.32 3.62
C SER A 12 15.63 -18.62 2.15
N LEU A 13 14.86 -17.78 1.45
CA LEU A 13 14.63 -17.92 0.03
C LEU A 13 15.63 -17.15 -0.83
N GLY A 14 16.40 -16.24 -0.23
CA GLY A 14 17.33 -15.40 -0.96
C GLY A 14 16.65 -14.37 -1.85
N ILE A 15 15.48 -13.88 -1.45
CA ILE A 15 14.66 -12.98 -2.26
C ILE A 15 14.35 -11.70 -1.50
N THR A 16 14.39 -10.59 -2.22
CA THR A 16 13.88 -9.30 -1.75
C THR A 16 12.76 -8.85 -2.69
N ALA A 17 11.65 -8.42 -2.11
CA ALA A 17 10.55 -7.78 -2.85
C ALA A 17 10.50 -6.31 -2.49
N GLU A 18 10.42 -5.45 -3.49
CA GLU A 18 10.32 -4.01 -3.31
C GLU A 18 9.04 -3.50 -3.95
N LEU A 19 8.22 -2.80 -3.17
CA LEU A 19 7.01 -2.17 -3.66
C LEU A 19 7.19 -0.65 -3.58
N GLY A 20 7.12 0.02 -4.72
CA GLY A 20 7.23 1.47 -4.82
C GLY A 20 5.93 2.11 -5.23
N TRP A 21 5.65 3.29 -4.73
CA TRP A 21 4.46 4.06 -5.10
C TRP A 21 4.68 5.55 -4.81
N SER A 22 3.79 6.40 -5.34
CA SER A 22 3.82 7.84 -5.06
C SER A 22 2.90 8.15 -3.89
N ARG A 23 3.42 8.82 -2.87
CA ARG A 23 2.63 9.26 -1.72
C ARG A 23 1.74 10.46 -2.05
N ASP A 24 1.93 11.08 -3.19
CA ASP A 24 1.04 12.18 -3.62
C ASP A 24 -0.38 11.69 -3.85
N THR A 25 -0.54 10.46 -4.35
CA THR A 25 -1.85 9.84 -4.60
C THR A 25 -2.21 8.78 -3.58
N LEU A 26 -1.21 8.12 -2.98
CA LEU A 26 -1.40 7.03 -2.02
C LEU A 26 -0.57 7.31 -0.77
N PRO A 27 -1.02 8.24 0.09
CA PRO A 27 -0.20 8.70 1.21
C PRO A 27 -0.11 7.73 2.39
N LEU A 28 -0.92 6.69 2.42
CA LEU A 28 -0.99 5.76 3.53
C LEU A 28 -0.55 4.37 3.11
N LEU A 29 -0.01 3.60 4.05
CA LEU A 29 0.33 2.20 3.85
C LEU A 29 -0.36 1.37 4.91
N ALA A 30 -1.23 0.46 4.48
CA ALA A 30 -1.82 -0.54 5.35
C ALA A 30 -1.06 -1.85 5.19
N GLU A 31 -0.91 -2.58 6.28
CA GLU A 31 -0.23 -3.87 6.30
C GLU A 31 -1.16 -4.91 6.89
N TRP A 32 -1.28 -6.04 6.23
CA TRP A 32 -2.08 -7.16 6.70
C TRP A 32 -1.24 -8.42 6.70
N LYS A 33 -1.28 -9.16 7.80
CA LYS A 33 -0.52 -10.40 7.95
C LYS A 33 -1.42 -11.52 8.40
N SER A 34 -1.21 -12.70 7.84
CA SER A 34 -1.74 -13.94 8.37
C SER A 34 -0.56 -14.88 8.58
N MET A 35 -0.36 -15.30 9.81
CA MET A 35 0.78 -16.14 10.20
C MET A 35 0.34 -17.51 10.71
N ALA A 36 -0.85 -17.94 10.29
CA ALA A 36 -1.35 -19.27 10.62
C ALA A 36 -0.47 -20.34 9.99
N SER A 37 -0.33 -21.47 10.69
CA SER A 37 0.47 -22.60 10.19
C SER A 37 -0.08 -23.08 8.86
N GLY A 38 0.78 -23.14 7.85
CA GLY A 38 0.41 -23.55 6.50
C GLY A 38 -0.26 -22.45 5.66
N ASP A 39 -0.37 -21.22 6.20
CA ASP A 39 -1.05 -20.14 5.50
C ASP A 39 -0.38 -18.80 5.84
N TYR A 40 0.73 -18.51 5.17
CA TYR A 40 1.48 -17.28 5.36
C TYR A 40 1.13 -16.27 4.29
N VAL A 41 0.55 -15.14 4.70
CA VAL A 41 0.21 -14.05 3.80
C VAL A 41 0.66 -12.72 4.39
N LEU A 42 1.26 -11.89 3.54
CA LEU A 42 1.58 -10.50 3.87
C LEU A 42 0.98 -9.62 2.80
N GLY A 43 0.06 -8.75 3.19
CA GLY A 43 -0.49 -7.73 2.31
C GLY A 43 0.15 -6.38 2.61
N LEU A 44 0.69 -5.74 1.58
CA LEU A 44 1.16 -4.36 1.63
C LEU A 44 0.23 -3.55 0.75
N GLU A 45 -0.49 -2.61 1.35
CA GLU A 45 -1.60 -1.95 0.69
C GLU A 45 -1.44 -0.43 0.74
N PRO A 46 -0.71 0.16 -0.21
CA PRO A 46 -0.73 1.62 -0.36
C PRO A 46 -2.15 2.10 -0.61
N SER A 47 -2.56 3.13 0.11
CA SER A 47 -3.95 3.59 0.04
C SER A 47 -4.06 5.09 0.25
N ASN A 48 -5.21 5.64 -0.13
CA ASN A 48 -5.53 7.05 0.05
C ASN A 48 -6.51 7.28 1.20
N CYS A 49 -6.82 6.26 1.97
CA CYS A 49 -7.75 6.36 3.11
C CYS A 49 -7.37 5.34 4.19
N TYR A 50 -7.87 5.56 5.38
CA TYR A 50 -7.74 4.58 6.46
C TYR A 50 -8.77 3.46 6.28
N VAL A 51 -8.62 2.37 7.03
CA VAL A 51 -9.40 1.15 6.83
C VAL A 51 -10.71 1.10 7.62
N MET A 52 -11.11 2.19 8.26
CA MET A 52 -12.24 2.23 9.19
C MET A 52 -13.59 2.46 8.52
N GLY A 53 -13.62 2.63 7.20
CA GLY A 53 -14.86 2.82 6.45
C GLY A 53 -15.16 4.29 6.12
N ARG A 54 -16.09 4.49 5.20
CA ARG A 54 -16.38 5.80 4.64
C ARG A 54 -16.87 6.81 5.68
N SER A 55 -17.73 6.36 6.59
CA SER A 55 -18.28 7.25 7.62
C SER A 55 -17.19 7.77 8.55
N ALA A 56 -16.26 6.91 8.92
CA ALA A 56 -15.12 7.30 9.76
C ALA A 56 -14.20 8.27 9.00
N GLU A 57 -13.96 8.02 7.72
CA GLU A 57 -13.15 8.90 6.88
C GLU A 57 -13.76 10.29 6.78
N ARG A 58 -15.08 10.39 6.63
CA ARG A 58 -15.79 11.66 6.58
C ARG A 58 -15.68 12.40 7.91
N ALA A 59 -15.86 11.71 9.02
CA ALA A 59 -15.78 12.28 10.35
C ALA A 59 -14.36 12.80 10.66
N ASN A 60 -13.35 12.12 10.17
CA ASN A 60 -11.95 12.48 10.40
C ASN A 60 -11.43 13.54 9.42
N GLY A 61 -12.19 13.89 8.40
CA GLY A 61 -11.75 14.82 7.36
C GLY A 61 -10.76 14.18 6.38
N THR A 62 -10.64 12.85 6.36
CA THR A 62 -9.71 12.14 5.50
C THR A 62 -10.38 11.52 4.26
N LEU A 63 -11.70 11.70 4.12
CA LEU A 63 -12.41 11.21 2.95
C LEU A 63 -11.96 11.96 1.70
N LYS A 64 -11.51 11.21 0.69
CA LYS A 64 -11.14 11.78 -0.60
C LYS A 64 -12.33 11.78 -1.53
N VAL A 65 -12.52 12.89 -2.23
CA VAL A 65 -13.62 13.08 -3.16
C VAL A 65 -13.05 13.45 -4.51
N ILE A 66 -13.55 12.81 -5.56
CA ILE A 66 -13.18 13.12 -6.93
C ILE A 66 -14.36 13.81 -7.62
N GLY A 67 -14.08 14.90 -8.33
CA GLY A 67 -15.12 15.65 -9.03
C GLY A 67 -15.53 15.00 -10.35
N PRO A 68 -16.63 15.49 -10.98
CA PRO A 68 -17.04 14.98 -12.29
C PRO A 68 -15.92 15.13 -13.31
N PHE A 69 -15.69 14.11 -14.10
CA PHE A 69 -14.64 14.10 -15.14
C PHE A 69 -13.20 14.25 -14.64
N GLU A 70 -13.01 14.32 -13.32
CA GLU A 70 -11.69 14.36 -12.74
C GLU A 70 -11.03 12.98 -12.83
N LYS A 71 -9.71 12.97 -13.10
CA LYS A 71 -8.92 11.73 -13.15
C LYS A 71 -7.79 11.81 -12.14
N ILE A 72 -7.56 10.72 -11.44
CA ILE A 72 -6.42 10.57 -10.56
C ILE A 72 -5.61 9.38 -11.06
N ASN A 73 -4.35 9.63 -11.41
CA ASN A 73 -3.44 8.59 -11.88
C ASN A 73 -2.61 8.08 -10.69
N MET A 74 -2.69 6.79 -10.44
CA MET A 74 -1.94 6.13 -9.40
C MET A 74 -1.02 5.11 -10.04
N SER A 75 0.18 4.97 -9.50
CA SER A 75 1.13 3.99 -10.02
C SER A 75 1.82 3.28 -8.87
N MET A 76 2.08 1.99 -9.08
CA MET A 76 2.85 1.16 -8.18
C MET A 76 3.83 0.33 -9.00
N LYS A 77 4.99 0.03 -8.41
CA LYS A 77 6.00 -0.80 -9.04
C LYS A 77 6.41 -1.89 -8.07
N LEU A 78 6.34 -3.14 -8.52
CA LEU A 78 6.76 -4.29 -7.74
C LEU A 78 7.97 -4.93 -8.41
N GLU A 79 9.07 -5.05 -7.66
CA GLU A 79 10.29 -5.68 -8.14
C GLU A 79 10.71 -6.80 -7.20
N PHE A 80 11.18 -7.89 -7.81
CA PHE A 80 11.82 -8.98 -7.07
C PHE A 80 13.29 -9.00 -7.43
N LYS A 81 14.13 -9.15 -6.42
CA LYS A 81 15.58 -9.18 -6.58
C LYS A 81 16.16 -10.33 -5.78
N ASP A 82 17.28 -10.85 -6.25
CA ASP A 82 18.07 -11.77 -5.44
C ASP A 82 18.68 -11.02 -4.26
N LEU A 83 18.71 -11.70 -3.15
CA LEU A 83 19.25 -11.13 -1.93
C LEU A 83 20.77 -11.05 -1.98
#